data_00292bf0f4fb1f60a67634b53f60617a
#
_entry.id   00292bf0f4fb1f60a67634b53f60617a
#
_cell.length_a   1.000
_cell.length_b   1.000
_cell.length_c   1.000
_cell.angle_alpha   90.00
_cell.angle_beta   90.00
_cell.angle_gamma   90.00
#
_symmetry.space_group_name_H-M   'P 1'
#
loop_
_entity.id
_entity.type
_entity.pdbx_description
1 polymer ?
#
loop_
_entity_poly.entity_id
_entity_poly.type
_entity_poly.pdbx_seq_one_letter_code
_entity_poly.pdbx_strand_id
1 'polypeptide(L)'
;MSVPAAPARAVGRPTAALPLWHLLTLSVYWLGMNLIWGGLDVILQARMDDLVGVAQAGRGIALMTVLGAITAMVVQPTVGAISDYTVSRWGRRKPYILIGTLFDVILLYGLASSNTFVAVVAFFVLLQFSSNFAQGPFQGYVPDLVPARQVGLASALMGVMIVLGRVFGTFVASIVGLIFGNIFLATVSLGVVELVTALMTLRWVDEGRPAPPRARSWRAIATSAWGRDILRHRSYVWLLASRLFFLMGTATLVGLMLFYLRRSHGLTDLEAGLWLLLAPAVIAVTTGLSTFPAARASDRVGRKPVIYAACLLGAVGIAGVGLAPSMPVALAFVVLFGMGAGAFLAVDWALMTDIIPKDTTGRFMGISNVFSAAAGPIALAVGGVTMDAVGAIELGAGPRAAFLVAALFFGIGALLLRPVDPRRRDD
;
A
#
# COMPACT_ATOMS: atom_id res chain seq x y z
N MET A 1 -1.63 -29.72 -45.42
CA MET A 1 -0.34 -29.55 -44.74
C MET A 1 -0.36 -28.22 -44.02
N SER A 2 -0.66 -28.24 -42.70
CA SER A 2 -0.64 -27.07 -41.85
C SER A 2 0.80 -26.83 -41.37
N VAL A 3 1.38 -25.73 -41.79
CA VAL A 3 2.67 -25.25 -41.27
C VAL A 3 2.54 -25.04 -39.76
N PRO A 4 3.35 -25.71 -38.92
CA PRO A 4 3.32 -25.39 -37.48
C PRO A 4 3.79 -23.98 -37.26
N ALA A 5 2.94 -23.16 -36.61
CA ALA A 5 3.29 -21.79 -36.22
C ALA A 5 4.54 -21.86 -35.31
N ALA A 6 5.61 -21.22 -35.73
CA ALA A 6 6.83 -21.13 -34.95
C ALA A 6 6.47 -20.56 -33.56
N PRO A 7 7.03 -21.13 -32.46
CA PRO A 7 6.77 -20.61 -31.12
C PRO A 7 7.20 -19.14 -31.07
N ALA A 8 6.25 -18.25 -30.68
CA ALA A 8 6.55 -16.84 -30.50
C ALA A 8 7.78 -16.74 -29.58
N ARG A 9 8.89 -16.25 -30.12
CA ARG A 9 10.12 -15.99 -29.36
C ARG A 9 9.74 -15.14 -28.15
N ALA A 10 9.83 -15.72 -26.97
CA ALA A 10 9.77 -14.97 -25.73
C ALA A 10 10.81 -13.84 -25.84
N VAL A 11 10.35 -12.60 -25.96
CA VAL A 11 11.23 -11.44 -26.06
C VAL A 11 11.94 -11.33 -24.71
N GLY A 12 13.15 -11.85 -24.62
CA GLY A 12 13.94 -11.92 -23.39
C GLY A 12 14.12 -10.52 -22.76
N ARG A 13 14.28 -10.49 -21.44
CA ARG A 13 14.62 -9.25 -20.71
C ARG A 13 15.85 -8.58 -21.32
N PRO A 14 15.97 -7.23 -21.25
CA PRO A 14 17.20 -6.54 -21.66
C PRO A 14 18.41 -7.13 -20.95
N THR A 15 19.52 -7.26 -21.67
CA THR A 15 20.80 -7.74 -21.11
C THR A 15 21.74 -6.61 -20.76
N ALA A 16 21.64 -5.46 -21.45
CA ALA A 16 22.45 -4.27 -21.19
C ALA A 16 22.07 -3.62 -19.85
N ALA A 17 23.08 -3.24 -19.06
CA ALA A 17 22.84 -2.54 -17.81
C ALA A 17 22.26 -1.14 -18.07
N LEU A 18 21.23 -0.80 -17.29
CA LEU A 18 20.68 0.55 -17.27
C LEU A 18 21.48 1.44 -16.33
N PRO A 19 21.78 2.69 -16.69
CA PRO A 19 22.39 3.66 -15.78
C PRO A 19 21.41 4.00 -14.65
N LEU A 20 21.94 4.41 -13.49
CA LEU A 20 21.17 4.67 -12.28
C LEU A 20 20.01 5.67 -12.51
N TRP A 21 20.23 6.70 -13.31
CA TRP A 21 19.22 7.71 -13.58
C TRP A 21 18.00 7.13 -14.33
N HIS A 22 18.18 6.14 -15.22
CA HIS A 22 17.05 5.44 -15.86
C HIS A 22 16.26 4.61 -14.85
N LEU A 23 16.94 3.98 -13.89
CA LEU A 23 16.24 3.27 -12.81
C LEU A 23 15.46 4.23 -11.89
N LEU A 24 16.00 5.43 -11.65
CA LEU A 24 15.32 6.49 -10.91
C LEU A 24 14.07 6.99 -11.66
N THR A 25 14.17 7.25 -12.96
CA THR A 25 13.02 7.70 -13.78
C THR A 25 11.94 6.62 -13.92
N LEU A 26 12.32 5.33 -13.93
CA LEU A 26 11.40 4.21 -13.85
C LEU A 26 10.67 4.12 -12.49
N SER A 27 11.28 4.67 -11.43
CA SER A 27 10.75 4.54 -10.07
C SER A 27 10.02 5.79 -9.57
N VAL A 28 10.28 6.98 -10.16
CA VAL A 28 9.80 8.26 -9.62
C VAL A 28 8.27 8.39 -9.61
N TYR A 29 7.55 7.75 -10.50
CA TYR A 29 6.08 7.77 -10.49
C TYR A 29 5.49 7.08 -9.26
N TRP A 30 6.20 6.09 -8.66
CA TRP A 30 5.80 5.53 -7.36
C TRP A 30 5.75 6.57 -6.25
N LEU A 31 6.63 7.58 -6.31
CA LEU A 31 6.60 8.70 -5.35
C LEU A 31 5.29 9.48 -5.49
N GLY A 32 4.92 9.90 -6.71
CA GLY A 32 3.69 10.67 -6.97
C GLY A 32 2.43 9.92 -6.55
N MET A 33 2.30 8.65 -6.98
CA MET A 33 1.15 7.82 -6.60
C MET A 33 1.03 7.64 -5.08
N ASN A 34 2.14 7.34 -4.40
CA ASN A 34 2.09 7.15 -2.95
C ASN A 34 1.94 8.45 -2.16
N LEU A 35 2.32 9.58 -2.74
CA LEU A 35 2.08 10.90 -2.17
C LEU A 35 0.58 11.19 -2.06
N ILE A 36 -0.23 10.82 -3.07
CA ILE A 36 -1.69 10.92 -2.97
C ILE A 36 -2.22 10.13 -1.78
N TRP A 37 -1.83 8.87 -1.64
CA TRP A 37 -2.35 8.02 -0.57
C TRP A 37 -1.91 8.49 0.81
N GLY A 38 -0.64 8.91 0.98
CA GLY A 38 -0.16 9.48 2.25
C GLY A 38 -0.89 10.78 2.63
N GLY A 39 -1.19 11.63 1.66
CA GLY A 39 -1.97 12.86 1.90
C GLY A 39 -3.44 12.57 2.20
N LEU A 40 -4.08 11.68 1.44
CA LEU A 40 -5.49 11.32 1.66
C LEU A 40 -5.72 10.62 2.99
N ASP A 41 -4.77 9.84 3.50
CA ASP A 41 -4.85 9.24 4.84
C ASP A 41 -5.11 10.31 5.93
N VAL A 42 -4.58 11.53 5.77
CA VAL A 42 -4.79 12.66 6.70
C VAL A 42 -6.03 13.48 6.32
N ILE A 43 -6.14 13.88 5.04
CA ILE A 43 -7.20 14.78 4.55
C ILE A 43 -8.59 14.18 4.78
N LEU A 44 -8.78 12.90 4.50
CA LEU A 44 -10.08 12.25 4.67
C LEU A 44 -10.47 12.13 6.14
N GLN A 45 -9.53 11.82 7.02
CA GLN A 45 -9.80 11.83 8.46
C GLN A 45 -10.16 13.25 8.95
N ALA A 46 -9.45 14.29 8.47
CA ALA A 46 -9.70 15.69 8.85
C ALA A 46 -11.11 16.15 8.48
N ARG A 47 -11.65 15.68 7.34
CA ARG A 47 -12.97 16.09 6.84
C ARG A 47 -14.12 15.25 7.32
N MET A 48 -13.84 14.08 7.91
CA MET A 48 -14.89 13.10 8.15
C MET A 48 -15.90 13.54 9.22
N ASP A 49 -15.41 14.24 10.26
CA ASP A 49 -16.29 14.77 11.31
C ASP A 49 -17.31 15.79 10.76
N ASP A 50 -16.90 16.60 9.78
CA ASP A 50 -17.76 17.60 9.12
C ASP A 50 -18.75 16.95 8.14
N LEU A 51 -18.36 15.84 7.49
CA LEU A 51 -19.13 15.19 6.43
C LEU A 51 -20.23 14.27 6.95
N VAL A 52 -19.97 13.52 8.04
CA VAL A 52 -20.92 12.51 8.57
C VAL A 52 -21.19 12.65 10.06
N GLY A 53 -20.58 13.65 10.70
CA GLY A 53 -20.64 13.86 12.13
C GLY A 53 -19.68 12.93 12.91
N VAL A 54 -19.31 13.39 14.10
CA VAL A 54 -18.34 12.73 14.98
C VAL A 54 -18.69 11.28 15.29
N ALA A 55 -19.99 10.98 15.48
CA ALA A 55 -20.47 9.64 15.85
C ALA A 55 -20.35 8.59 14.73
N GLN A 56 -20.19 9.01 13.47
CA GLN A 56 -20.18 8.11 12.30
C GLN A 56 -18.89 8.22 11.47
N ALA A 57 -17.90 8.98 11.91
CA ALA A 57 -16.70 9.23 11.14
C ALA A 57 -15.88 7.96 10.85
N GLY A 58 -15.81 7.04 11.80
CA GLY A 58 -15.14 5.75 11.62
C GLY A 58 -15.85 4.86 10.59
N ARG A 59 -17.19 4.81 10.63
CA ARG A 59 -17.99 4.08 9.63
C ARG A 59 -17.89 4.74 8.26
N GLY A 60 -17.80 6.06 8.20
CA GLY A 60 -17.60 6.81 6.96
C GLY A 60 -16.27 6.42 6.27
N ILE A 61 -15.16 6.43 7.03
CA ILE A 61 -13.85 5.98 6.54
C ILE A 61 -13.92 4.50 6.11
N ALA A 62 -14.54 3.64 6.92
CA ALA A 62 -14.67 2.21 6.63
C ALA A 62 -15.39 1.96 5.30
N LEU A 63 -16.56 2.56 5.11
CA LEU A 63 -17.36 2.41 3.89
C LEU A 63 -16.57 2.86 2.66
N MET A 64 -15.97 4.04 2.73
CA MET A 64 -15.22 4.62 1.63
C MET A 64 -14.02 3.75 1.23
N THR A 65 -13.23 3.29 2.21
CA THR A 65 -12.04 2.47 1.95
C THR A 65 -12.39 1.08 1.44
N VAL A 66 -13.49 0.46 1.92
CA VAL A 66 -13.97 -0.83 1.40
C VAL A 66 -14.39 -0.71 -0.06
N LEU A 67 -15.20 0.31 -0.41
CA LEU A 67 -15.62 0.53 -1.80
C LEU A 67 -14.42 0.80 -2.72
N GLY A 68 -13.47 1.61 -2.25
CA GLY A 68 -12.23 1.88 -2.97
C GLY A 68 -11.39 0.63 -3.21
N ALA A 69 -11.27 -0.24 -2.18
CA ALA A 69 -10.50 -1.47 -2.31
C ALA A 69 -11.13 -2.47 -3.29
N ILE A 70 -12.46 -2.64 -3.27
CA ILE A 70 -13.15 -3.48 -4.25
C ILE A 70 -12.82 -3.00 -5.67
N THR A 71 -12.86 -1.68 -5.88
CA THR A 71 -12.51 -1.07 -7.16
C THR A 71 -11.05 -1.38 -7.54
N ALA A 72 -10.10 -1.13 -6.65
CA ALA A 72 -8.68 -1.38 -6.88
C ALA A 72 -8.38 -2.84 -7.21
N MET A 73 -8.96 -3.78 -6.43
CA MET A 73 -8.76 -5.22 -6.61
C MET A 73 -9.22 -5.72 -7.98
N VAL A 74 -10.25 -5.11 -8.56
CA VAL A 74 -10.77 -5.48 -9.90
C VAL A 74 -9.98 -4.77 -11.00
N VAL A 75 -9.77 -3.47 -10.87
CA VAL A 75 -9.23 -2.62 -11.94
C VAL A 75 -7.74 -2.91 -12.19
N GLN A 76 -6.95 -2.96 -11.14
CA GLN A 76 -5.48 -3.04 -11.27
C GLN A 76 -5.01 -4.28 -12.04
N PRO A 77 -5.38 -5.53 -11.69
CA PRO A 77 -4.95 -6.71 -12.43
C PRO A 77 -5.58 -6.79 -13.82
N THR A 78 -6.83 -6.32 -13.96
CA THR A 78 -7.55 -6.34 -15.23
C THR A 78 -6.90 -5.42 -16.26
N VAL A 79 -6.67 -4.16 -15.88
CA VAL A 79 -6.07 -3.16 -16.78
C VAL A 79 -4.59 -3.47 -17.03
N GLY A 80 -3.87 -3.96 -16.01
CA GLY A 80 -2.51 -4.45 -16.17
C GLY A 80 -2.41 -5.50 -17.26
N ALA A 81 -3.25 -6.55 -17.20
CA ALA A 81 -3.30 -7.60 -18.21
C ALA A 81 -3.72 -7.10 -19.60
N ILE A 82 -4.68 -6.18 -19.68
CA ILE A 82 -5.12 -5.56 -20.95
C ILE A 82 -3.97 -4.77 -21.58
N SER A 83 -3.23 -4.02 -20.80
CA SER A 83 -2.13 -3.18 -21.27
C SER A 83 -1.00 -3.97 -21.93
N ASP A 84 -0.79 -5.22 -21.53
CA ASP A 84 0.24 -6.10 -22.11
C ASP A 84 0.01 -6.38 -23.60
N TYR A 85 -1.23 -6.28 -24.07
CA TYR A 85 -1.63 -6.55 -25.46
C TYR A 85 -2.03 -5.27 -26.21
N THR A 86 -1.84 -4.10 -25.63
CA THR A 86 -2.21 -2.83 -26.25
C THR A 86 -1.18 -2.39 -27.27
N VAL A 87 -1.65 -2.02 -28.47
CA VAL A 87 -0.81 -1.46 -29.53
C VAL A 87 -1.07 0.03 -29.62
N SER A 88 -0.05 0.85 -29.33
CA SER A 88 -0.13 2.31 -29.41
C SER A 88 1.20 2.87 -29.91
N ARG A 89 1.13 4.00 -30.65
CA ARG A 89 2.30 4.76 -31.10
C ARG A 89 3.18 5.30 -29.95
N TRP A 90 2.61 5.41 -28.75
CA TRP A 90 3.32 5.91 -27.55
C TRP A 90 3.91 4.80 -26.71
N GLY A 91 3.67 3.54 -27.06
CA GLY A 91 3.98 2.38 -26.27
C GLY A 91 2.70 1.69 -25.77
N ARG A 92 2.84 0.52 -25.15
CA ARG A 92 1.68 -0.27 -24.70
C ARG A 92 1.10 0.20 -23.36
N ARG A 93 1.90 0.80 -22.47
CA ARG A 93 1.55 1.18 -21.09
C ARG A 93 1.39 2.68 -20.89
N LYS A 94 2.16 3.50 -21.60
CA LYS A 94 2.13 4.97 -21.49
C LYS A 94 0.74 5.60 -21.60
N PRO A 95 -0.15 5.17 -22.54
CA PRO A 95 -1.48 5.74 -22.63
C PRO A 95 -2.31 5.59 -21.35
N TYR A 96 -2.20 4.41 -20.68
CA TYR A 96 -2.91 4.13 -19.44
C TYR A 96 -2.41 4.99 -18.28
N ILE A 97 -1.09 5.13 -18.16
CA ILE A 97 -0.47 5.97 -17.14
C ILE A 97 -0.91 7.43 -17.32
N LEU A 98 -0.82 7.97 -18.54
CA LEU A 98 -1.19 9.35 -18.81
C LEU A 98 -2.68 9.62 -18.55
N ILE A 99 -3.56 8.76 -19.09
CA ILE A 99 -5.01 8.91 -18.93
C ILE A 99 -5.39 8.81 -17.44
N GLY A 100 -4.93 7.77 -16.73
CA GLY A 100 -5.23 7.62 -15.32
C GLY A 100 -4.75 8.80 -14.49
N THR A 101 -3.51 9.24 -14.65
CA THR A 101 -2.98 10.40 -13.90
C THR A 101 -3.73 11.71 -14.20
N LEU A 102 -4.14 11.95 -15.45
CA LEU A 102 -4.96 13.12 -15.77
C LEU A 102 -6.32 13.07 -15.09
N PHE A 103 -6.96 11.90 -15.07
CA PHE A 103 -8.20 11.72 -14.33
C PHE A 103 -7.97 11.87 -12.81
N ASP A 104 -6.86 11.39 -12.26
CA ASP A 104 -6.55 11.55 -10.83
C ASP A 104 -6.52 13.02 -10.43
N VAL A 105 -5.89 13.90 -11.21
CA VAL A 105 -5.89 15.35 -10.97
C VAL A 105 -7.30 15.93 -10.94
N ILE A 106 -8.14 15.57 -11.93
CA ILE A 106 -9.53 16.04 -12.04
C ILE A 106 -10.36 15.53 -10.84
N LEU A 107 -10.18 14.29 -10.46
CA LEU A 107 -10.93 13.65 -9.38
C LEU A 107 -10.49 14.16 -8.00
N LEU A 108 -9.20 14.46 -7.81
CA LEU A 108 -8.70 15.13 -6.60
C LEU A 108 -9.24 16.55 -6.46
N TYR A 109 -9.34 17.29 -7.58
CA TYR A 109 -10.01 18.59 -7.59
C TYR A 109 -11.49 18.45 -7.21
N GLY A 110 -12.22 17.49 -7.79
CA GLY A 110 -13.59 17.19 -7.45
C GLY A 110 -13.78 16.79 -5.99
N LEU A 111 -12.90 15.93 -5.46
CA LEU A 111 -12.89 15.53 -4.07
C LEU A 111 -12.65 16.73 -3.14
N ALA A 112 -11.68 17.59 -3.47
CA ALA A 112 -11.37 18.79 -2.70
C ALA A 112 -12.53 19.79 -2.65
N SER A 113 -13.28 19.92 -3.75
CA SER A 113 -14.41 20.85 -3.91
C SER A 113 -15.73 20.32 -3.33
N SER A 114 -15.80 19.03 -3.00
CA SER A 114 -17.04 18.38 -2.55
C SER A 114 -17.33 18.68 -1.08
N ASN A 115 -18.59 19.00 -0.76
CA ASN A 115 -19.04 19.32 0.60
C ASN A 115 -20.05 18.30 1.15
N THR A 116 -20.29 17.20 0.44
CA THR A 116 -21.17 16.12 0.90
C THR A 116 -20.44 14.79 0.94
N PHE A 117 -20.76 13.96 1.92
CA PHE A 117 -20.14 12.63 2.06
C PHE A 117 -20.29 11.78 0.79
N VAL A 118 -21.50 11.76 0.19
CA VAL A 118 -21.78 10.98 -1.03
C VAL A 118 -20.89 11.42 -2.18
N ALA A 119 -20.70 12.74 -2.39
CA ALA A 119 -19.82 13.23 -3.43
C ALA A 119 -18.34 12.88 -3.17
N VAL A 120 -17.88 13.01 -1.91
CA VAL A 120 -16.51 12.61 -1.52
C VAL A 120 -16.29 11.12 -1.76
N VAL A 121 -17.24 10.25 -1.37
CA VAL A 121 -17.16 8.80 -1.65
C VAL A 121 -17.13 8.52 -3.15
N ALA A 122 -17.99 9.18 -3.93
CA ALA A 122 -18.04 8.99 -5.38
C ALA A 122 -16.70 9.37 -6.04
N PHE A 123 -16.16 10.55 -5.72
CA PHE A 123 -14.86 10.97 -6.24
C PHE A 123 -13.71 10.07 -5.76
N PHE A 124 -13.76 9.60 -4.51
CA PHE A 124 -12.76 8.66 -4.00
C PHE A 124 -12.78 7.31 -4.72
N VAL A 125 -13.97 6.74 -4.98
CA VAL A 125 -14.12 5.47 -5.71
C VAL A 125 -13.66 5.62 -7.16
N LEU A 126 -14.00 6.74 -7.80
CA LEU A 126 -13.51 7.06 -9.16
C LEU A 126 -11.98 7.27 -9.16
N LEU A 127 -11.41 7.92 -8.14
CA LEU A 127 -9.97 8.07 -7.95
C LEU A 127 -9.29 6.70 -7.77
N GLN A 128 -9.88 5.80 -7.00
CA GLN A 128 -9.40 4.43 -6.89
C GLN A 128 -9.40 3.72 -8.25
N PHE A 129 -10.45 3.95 -9.06
CA PHE A 129 -10.49 3.40 -10.42
C PHE A 129 -9.35 3.96 -11.28
N SER A 130 -9.21 5.29 -11.38
CA SER A 130 -8.24 5.93 -12.28
C SER A 130 -6.80 5.70 -11.85
N SER A 131 -6.51 5.77 -10.55
CA SER A 131 -5.17 5.51 -10.02
C SER A 131 -4.74 4.05 -10.26
N ASN A 132 -5.63 3.07 -10.04
CA ASN A 132 -5.34 1.67 -10.32
C ASN A 132 -5.32 1.35 -11.83
N PHE A 133 -6.05 2.12 -12.65
CA PHE A 133 -5.97 2.07 -14.11
C PHE A 133 -4.57 2.47 -14.62
N ALA A 134 -3.91 3.43 -13.99
CA ALA A 134 -2.53 3.80 -14.27
C ALA A 134 -1.52 2.83 -13.64
N GLN A 135 -1.73 2.45 -12.38
CA GLN A 135 -0.79 1.64 -11.59
C GLN A 135 -0.64 0.21 -12.13
N GLY A 136 -1.73 -0.43 -12.59
CA GLY A 136 -1.68 -1.79 -13.12
C GLY A 136 -0.66 -1.93 -14.26
N PRO A 137 -0.75 -1.17 -15.34
CA PRO A 137 0.25 -1.14 -16.40
C PRO A 137 1.65 -0.72 -15.92
N PHE A 138 1.75 0.28 -15.04
CA PHE A 138 3.02 0.81 -14.57
C PHE A 138 3.87 -0.24 -13.82
N GLN A 139 3.25 -1.10 -13.03
CA GLN A 139 3.95 -2.20 -12.31
C GLN A 139 4.73 -3.13 -13.24
N GLY A 140 4.30 -3.27 -14.48
CA GLY A 140 4.99 -4.08 -15.45
C GLY A 140 6.29 -3.50 -16.02
N TYR A 141 6.65 -2.25 -15.74
CA TYR A 141 7.89 -1.68 -16.24
C TYR A 141 9.14 -2.38 -15.70
N VAL A 142 9.17 -2.73 -14.41
CA VAL A 142 10.33 -3.40 -13.82
C VAL A 142 10.58 -4.78 -14.45
N PRO A 143 9.60 -5.70 -14.52
CA PRO A 143 9.82 -7.00 -15.17
C PRO A 143 10.12 -6.90 -16.66
N ASP A 144 9.67 -5.86 -17.37
CA ASP A 144 9.84 -5.73 -18.80
C ASP A 144 11.11 -5.03 -19.21
N LEU A 145 11.49 -3.97 -18.51
CA LEU A 145 12.54 -3.03 -18.95
C LEU A 145 13.84 -3.19 -18.17
N VAL A 146 13.82 -3.80 -16.97
CA VAL A 146 15.00 -3.90 -16.12
C VAL A 146 15.70 -5.25 -16.33
N PRO A 147 17.04 -5.25 -16.62
CA PRO A 147 17.83 -6.48 -16.70
C PRO A 147 17.75 -7.29 -15.40
N ALA A 148 17.76 -8.63 -15.50
CA ALA A 148 17.61 -9.53 -14.34
C ALA A 148 18.58 -9.21 -13.19
N ARG A 149 19.83 -8.84 -13.52
CA ARG A 149 20.87 -8.47 -12.54
C ARG A 149 20.62 -7.17 -11.80
N GLN A 150 19.74 -6.29 -12.30
CA GLN A 150 19.43 -4.99 -11.71
C GLN A 150 18.03 -4.92 -11.08
N VAL A 151 17.24 -6.00 -11.14
CA VAL A 151 15.87 -6.02 -10.57
C VAL A 151 15.89 -5.71 -9.08
N GLY A 152 16.88 -6.23 -8.33
CA GLY A 152 17.01 -5.93 -6.90
C GLY A 152 17.21 -4.43 -6.63
N LEU A 153 18.10 -3.77 -7.39
CA LEU A 153 18.32 -2.32 -7.27
C LEU A 153 17.10 -1.51 -7.67
N ALA A 154 16.42 -1.87 -8.77
CA ALA A 154 15.19 -1.21 -9.20
C ALA A 154 14.08 -1.34 -8.16
N SER A 155 13.91 -2.53 -7.57
CA SER A 155 12.94 -2.77 -6.50
C SER A 155 13.26 -1.98 -5.23
N ALA A 156 14.53 -1.85 -4.88
CA ALA A 156 14.95 -1.02 -3.75
C ALA A 156 14.63 0.48 -3.99
N LEU A 157 14.91 1.00 -5.19
CA LEU A 157 14.56 2.37 -5.57
C LEU A 157 13.04 2.59 -5.55
N MET A 158 12.25 1.63 -6.06
CA MET A 158 10.78 1.68 -5.95
C MET A 158 10.35 1.76 -4.48
N GLY A 159 10.89 0.90 -3.61
CA GLY A 159 10.58 0.91 -2.18
C GLY A 159 10.87 2.26 -1.52
N VAL A 160 12.02 2.86 -1.84
CA VAL A 160 12.37 4.21 -1.37
C VAL A 160 11.36 5.26 -1.86
N MET A 161 10.99 5.24 -3.15
CA MET A 161 10.02 6.18 -3.72
C MET A 161 8.62 6.01 -3.09
N ILE A 162 8.18 4.79 -2.80
CA ILE A 162 6.93 4.50 -2.11
C ILE A 162 6.92 5.13 -0.71
N VAL A 163 7.98 4.89 0.07
CA VAL A 163 8.09 5.43 1.43
C VAL A 163 8.16 6.95 1.42
N LEU A 164 9.03 7.53 0.57
CA LEU A 164 9.14 8.98 0.43
C LEU A 164 7.82 9.61 -0.02
N GLY A 165 7.13 9.00 -0.98
CA GLY A 165 5.82 9.48 -1.44
C GLY A 165 4.83 9.56 -0.29
N ARG A 166 4.66 8.48 0.48
CA ARG A 166 3.75 8.49 1.63
C ARG A 166 4.12 9.54 2.67
N VAL A 167 5.39 9.65 3.04
CA VAL A 167 5.87 10.64 4.01
C VAL A 167 5.62 12.06 3.51
N PHE A 168 5.98 12.36 2.26
CA PHE A 168 5.75 13.70 1.68
C PHE A 168 4.27 14.01 1.52
N GLY A 169 3.42 13.04 1.19
CA GLY A 169 1.97 13.23 1.13
C GLY A 169 1.38 13.58 2.50
N THR A 170 1.75 12.83 3.54
CA THR A 170 1.38 13.17 4.93
C THR A 170 1.90 14.56 5.32
N PHE A 171 3.13 14.89 4.93
CA PHE A 171 3.74 16.20 5.19
C PHE A 171 2.94 17.34 4.53
N VAL A 172 2.61 17.23 3.25
CA VAL A 172 1.79 18.22 2.53
C VAL A 172 0.41 18.36 3.18
N ALA A 173 -0.27 17.27 3.47
CA ALA A 173 -1.58 17.26 4.10
C ALA A 173 -1.54 17.89 5.51
N SER A 174 -0.52 17.59 6.30
CA SER A 174 -0.37 18.13 7.65
C SER A 174 -0.03 19.62 7.63
N ILE A 175 0.95 20.06 6.83
CA ILE A 175 1.37 21.48 6.81
C ILE A 175 0.34 22.34 6.09
N VAL A 176 0.03 22.02 4.83
CA VAL A 176 -0.85 22.87 4.02
C VAL A 176 -2.32 22.68 4.44
N GLY A 177 -2.72 21.42 4.72
CA GLY A 177 -4.10 21.10 5.08
C GLY A 177 -4.47 21.48 6.49
N LEU A 178 -3.73 21.01 7.50
CA LEU A 178 -4.08 21.21 8.91
C LEU A 178 -3.47 22.48 9.50
N ILE A 179 -2.15 22.69 9.35
CA ILE A 179 -1.45 23.82 9.99
C ILE A 179 -1.84 25.14 9.33
N PHE A 180 -1.87 25.21 7.99
CA PHE A 180 -2.30 26.40 7.26
C PHE A 180 -3.81 26.42 6.97
N GLY A 181 -4.57 25.39 7.35
CA GLY A 181 -6.02 25.32 7.22
C GLY A 181 -6.53 25.24 5.77
N ASN A 182 -5.68 24.91 4.80
CA ASN A 182 -6.07 24.86 3.38
C ASN A 182 -6.08 23.45 2.82
N ILE A 183 -7.11 22.68 3.21
CA ILE A 183 -7.33 21.29 2.75
C ILE A 183 -7.51 21.20 1.24
N PHE A 184 -8.16 22.21 0.62
CA PHE A 184 -8.33 22.25 -0.83
C PHE A 184 -6.98 22.29 -1.55
N LEU A 185 -6.11 23.24 -1.19
CA LEU A 185 -4.77 23.38 -1.78
C LEU A 185 -3.92 22.14 -1.52
N ALA A 186 -3.97 21.58 -0.30
CA ALA A 186 -3.28 20.34 0.02
C ALA A 186 -3.70 19.21 -0.93
N THR A 187 -5.02 18.98 -1.10
CA THR A 187 -5.55 17.90 -1.93
C THR A 187 -5.16 18.06 -3.40
N VAL A 188 -5.32 19.26 -3.96
CA VAL A 188 -4.99 19.53 -5.37
C VAL A 188 -3.49 19.41 -5.64
N SER A 189 -2.64 19.84 -4.71
CA SER A 189 -1.18 19.75 -4.86
C SER A 189 -0.68 18.30 -4.94
N LEU A 190 -1.36 17.35 -4.29
CA LEU A 190 -1.03 15.92 -4.41
C LEU A 190 -1.13 15.46 -5.88
N GLY A 191 -2.22 15.81 -6.56
CA GLY A 191 -2.42 15.47 -7.97
C GLY A 191 -1.42 16.15 -8.91
N VAL A 192 -1.07 17.42 -8.64
CA VAL A 192 -0.05 18.13 -9.42
C VAL A 192 1.31 17.44 -9.33
N VAL A 193 1.73 17.03 -8.13
CA VAL A 193 3.01 16.31 -7.95
C VAL A 193 2.97 14.95 -8.63
N GLU A 194 1.85 14.22 -8.54
CA GLU A 194 1.69 12.96 -9.27
C GLU A 194 1.81 13.17 -10.78
N LEU A 195 1.13 14.17 -11.33
CA LEU A 195 1.21 14.50 -12.76
C LEU A 195 2.65 14.81 -13.19
N VAL A 196 3.38 15.59 -12.41
CA VAL A 196 4.78 15.91 -12.71
C VAL A 196 5.63 14.64 -12.74
N THR A 197 5.50 13.77 -11.74
CA THR A 197 6.27 12.51 -11.67
C THR A 197 5.87 11.53 -12.79
N ALA A 198 4.58 11.49 -13.17
CA ALA A 198 4.12 10.73 -14.32
C ALA A 198 4.73 11.25 -15.64
N LEU A 199 4.69 12.57 -15.87
CA LEU A 199 5.28 13.18 -17.07
C LEU A 199 6.79 12.94 -17.15
N MET A 200 7.50 12.99 -16.01
CA MET A 200 8.92 12.61 -15.93
C MET A 200 9.11 11.17 -16.41
N THR A 201 8.34 10.21 -15.86
CA THR A 201 8.42 8.80 -16.27
C THR A 201 8.08 8.63 -17.75
N LEU A 202 6.98 9.23 -18.24
CA LEU A 202 6.54 9.12 -19.62
C LEU A 202 7.53 9.71 -20.62
N ARG A 203 8.27 10.77 -20.23
CA ARG A 203 9.26 11.46 -21.10
C ARG A 203 10.56 10.68 -21.24
N TRP A 204 11.01 10.03 -20.17
CA TRP A 204 12.35 9.43 -20.13
C TRP A 204 12.36 7.90 -20.19
N VAL A 205 11.23 7.24 -19.94
CA VAL A 205 11.14 5.78 -20.09
C VAL A 205 10.81 5.45 -21.54
N ASP A 206 11.63 4.63 -22.18
CA ASP A 206 11.34 4.06 -23.50
C ASP A 206 10.87 2.61 -23.36
N GLU A 207 9.65 2.34 -23.81
CA GLU A 207 9.08 0.99 -23.75
C GLU A 207 9.65 0.05 -24.82
N GLY A 208 10.08 0.58 -25.98
CA GLY A 208 10.88 -0.07 -27.01
C GLY A 208 10.40 -1.40 -27.60
N ARG A 209 9.29 -1.98 -27.10
CA ARG A 209 8.83 -3.31 -27.45
C ARG A 209 7.42 -3.33 -27.99
N PRO A 210 7.19 -3.95 -29.17
CA PRO A 210 5.86 -4.17 -29.67
C PRO A 210 5.07 -5.11 -28.75
N ALA A 211 3.76 -4.91 -28.66
CA ALA A 211 2.88 -5.85 -27.98
C ALA A 211 2.91 -7.21 -28.69
N PRO A 212 2.91 -8.34 -27.94
CA PRO A 212 2.82 -9.66 -28.54
C PRO A 212 1.46 -9.83 -29.26
N PRO A 213 1.40 -10.68 -30.31
CA PRO A 213 0.13 -10.97 -30.97
C PRO A 213 -0.86 -11.56 -29.98
N ARG A 214 -2.12 -11.08 -30.02
CA ARG A 214 -3.17 -11.50 -29.12
C ARG A 214 -3.71 -12.89 -29.55
N ALA A 215 -3.36 -13.92 -28.80
CA ALA A 215 -3.83 -15.29 -29.04
C ALA A 215 -5.12 -15.66 -28.25
N ARG A 216 -5.59 -14.81 -27.30
CA ARG A 216 -6.71 -15.11 -26.39
C ARG A 216 -7.74 -13.98 -26.35
N SER A 217 -9.00 -14.31 -26.00
CA SER A 217 -10.04 -13.29 -25.75
C SER A 217 -9.70 -12.42 -24.52
N TRP A 218 -10.23 -11.19 -24.50
CA TRP A 218 -10.02 -10.27 -23.35
C TRP A 218 -10.51 -10.87 -22.03
N ARG A 219 -11.61 -11.65 -22.06
CA ARG A 219 -12.12 -12.37 -20.87
C ARG A 219 -11.12 -13.43 -20.38
N ALA A 220 -10.54 -14.21 -21.28
CA ALA A 220 -9.57 -15.23 -20.94
C ALA A 220 -8.27 -14.63 -20.38
N ILE A 221 -7.86 -13.45 -20.86
CA ILE A 221 -6.71 -12.70 -20.35
C ILE A 221 -7.01 -12.22 -18.93
N ALA A 222 -8.15 -11.56 -18.72
CA ALA A 222 -8.55 -11.05 -17.40
C ALA A 222 -8.69 -12.17 -16.35
N THR A 223 -9.30 -13.32 -16.73
CA THR A 223 -9.49 -14.45 -15.81
C THR A 223 -8.21 -15.24 -15.55
N SER A 224 -7.22 -15.22 -16.43
CA SER A 224 -5.95 -15.90 -16.22
C SER A 224 -5.11 -15.32 -15.06
N ALA A 225 -5.38 -14.09 -14.64
CA ALA A 225 -4.78 -13.49 -13.46
C ALA A 225 -5.24 -14.19 -12.14
N TRP A 226 -6.39 -14.87 -12.16
CA TRP A 226 -7.04 -15.45 -10.97
C TRP A 226 -6.91 -16.98 -10.93
N GLY A 227 -5.78 -17.49 -10.42
CA GLY A 227 -5.52 -18.94 -10.33
C GLY A 227 -5.99 -19.56 -9.01
N ARG A 228 -7.01 -20.46 -9.05
CA ARG A 228 -7.53 -21.16 -7.85
C ARG A 228 -6.60 -22.25 -7.29
N ASP A 229 -5.65 -22.76 -8.06
CA ASP A 229 -4.67 -23.77 -7.69
C ASP A 229 -3.73 -23.32 -6.57
N ILE A 230 -3.47 -22.02 -6.45
CA ILE A 230 -2.62 -21.43 -5.40
C ILE A 230 -3.19 -21.69 -4.00
N LEU A 231 -4.52 -21.73 -3.86
CA LEU A 231 -5.19 -22.03 -2.59
C LEU A 231 -4.95 -23.46 -2.08
N ARG A 232 -4.40 -24.36 -2.90
CA ARG A 232 -4.02 -25.72 -2.49
C ARG A 232 -2.70 -25.76 -1.69
N HIS A 233 -1.90 -24.71 -1.76
CA HIS A 233 -0.64 -24.60 -1.02
C HIS A 233 -0.87 -24.10 0.41
N ARG A 234 -1.18 -25.01 1.34
CA ARG A 234 -1.59 -24.70 2.72
C ARG A 234 -0.63 -23.74 3.45
N SER A 235 0.68 -24.01 3.43
CA SER A 235 1.66 -23.11 4.11
C SER A 235 1.62 -21.68 3.55
N TYR A 236 1.44 -21.54 2.24
CA TYR A 236 1.33 -20.25 1.61
C TYR A 236 0.05 -19.49 2.02
N VAL A 237 -1.10 -20.18 2.04
CA VAL A 237 -2.37 -19.58 2.47
C VAL A 237 -2.31 -19.12 3.92
N TRP A 238 -1.73 -19.93 4.82
CA TRP A 238 -1.54 -19.52 6.21
C TRP A 238 -0.58 -18.35 6.37
N LEU A 239 0.49 -18.29 5.57
CA LEU A 239 1.40 -17.15 5.53
C LEU A 239 0.69 -15.88 5.07
N LEU A 240 -0.12 -15.96 4.00
CA LEU A 240 -0.91 -14.81 3.52
C LEU A 240 -1.92 -14.32 4.58
N ALA A 241 -2.56 -15.24 5.28
CA ALA A 241 -3.48 -14.90 6.37
C ALA A 241 -2.73 -14.21 7.52
N SER A 242 -1.58 -14.74 7.95
CA SER A 242 -0.72 -14.12 8.95
C SER A 242 -0.29 -12.70 8.55
N ARG A 243 0.17 -12.54 7.31
CA ARG A 243 0.55 -11.27 6.71
C ARG A 243 -0.61 -10.27 6.67
N LEU A 244 -1.80 -10.72 6.25
CA LEU A 244 -3.01 -9.91 6.23
C LEU A 244 -3.27 -9.27 7.58
N PHE A 245 -3.28 -10.06 8.66
CA PHE A 245 -3.53 -9.58 10.00
C PHE A 245 -2.43 -8.65 10.52
N PHE A 246 -1.15 -8.91 10.20
CA PHE A 246 -0.07 -7.98 10.54
C PHE A 246 -0.28 -6.61 9.86
N LEU A 247 -0.59 -6.61 8.57
CA LEU A 247 -0.84 -5.38 7.81
C LEU A 247 -2.12 -4.67 8.26
N MET A 248 -3.16 -5.40 8.71
CA MET A 248 -4.35 -4.81 9.32
C MET A 248 -4.01 -4.00 10.57
N GLY A 249 -3.17 -4.55 11.46
CA GLY A 249 -2.71 -3.82 12.64
C GLY A 249 -2.00 -2.51 12.28
N THR A 250 -1.12 -2.56 11.30
CA THR A 250 -0.40 -1.38 10.79
C THR A 250 -1.34 -0.34 10.18
N ALA A 251 -2.29 -0.79 9.36
CA ALA A 251 -3.24 0.09 8.69
C ALA A 251 -4.20 0.79 9.66
N THR A 252 -4.60 0.13 10.76
CA THR A 252 -5.43 0.76 11.79
C THR A 252 -4.72 1.92 12.46
N LEU A 253 -3.43 1.78 12.79
CA LEU A 253 -2.66 2.85 13.40
C LEU A 253 -2.61 4.09 12.49
N VAL A 254 -2.26 3.90 11.23
CA VAL A 254 -2.13 5.02 10.27
C VAL A 254 -3.50 5.63 9.96
N GLY A 255 -4.49 4.80 9.68
CA GLY A 255 -5.79 5.25 9.20
C GLY A 255 -6.72 5.83 10.27
N LEU A 256 -6.39 5.73 11.56
CA LEU A 256 -7.16 6.33 12.65
C LEU A 256 -6.32 7.26 13.53
N MET A 257 -5.08 7.56 13.14
CA MET A 257 -4.15 8.34 13.94
C MET A 257 -4.65 9.76 14.23
N LEU A 258 -5.21 10.46 13.23
CA LEU A 258 -5.72 11.82 13.44
C LEU A 258 -6.89 11.86 14.43
N PHE A 259 -7.80 10.88 14.35
CA PHE A 259 -8.89 10.76 15.34
C PHE A 259 -8.35 10.50 16.75
N TYR A 260 -7.29 9.68 16.88
CA TYR A 260 -6.63 9.44 18.15
C TYR A 260 -6.03 10.73 18.73
N LEU A 261 -5.32 11.50 17.91
CA LEU A 261 -4.71 12.77 18.33
C LEU A 261 -5.78 13.78 18.78
N ARG A 262 -6.84 13.96 17.99
CA ARG A 262 -7.91 14.92 18.29
C ARG A 262 -8.81 14.47 19.44
N ARG A 263 -9.32 13.22 19.40
CA ARG A 263 -10.37 12.75 20.32
C ARG A 263 -9.81 12.20 21.63
N SER A 264 -8.70 11.45 21.59
CA SER A 264 -8.14 10.81 22.78
C SER A 264 -7.19 11.72 23.56
N HIS A 265 -6.57 12.71 22.89
CA HIS A 265 -5.65 13.66 23.52
C HIS A 265 -6.11 15.12 23.44
N GLY A 266 -7.22 15.43 22.77
CA GLY A 266 -7.78 16.78 22.68
C GLY A 266 -6.88 17.78 21.95
N LEU A 267 -6.00 17.31 21.05
CA LEU A 267 -5.05 18.16 20.35
C LEU A 267 -5.73 19.03 19.30
N THR A 268 -5.29 20.27 19.19
CA THR A 268 -5.65 21.18 18.11
C THR A 268 -5.11 20.69 16.76
N ASP A 269 -5.59 21.24 15.64
CA ASP A 269 -5.12 20.87 14.30
C ASP A 269 -3.63 21.13 14.09
N LEU A 270 -3.13 22.24 14.68
CA LEU A 270 -1.71 22.56 14.67
C LEU A 270 -0.89 21.48 15.39
N GLU A 271 -1.27 21.13 16.60
CA GLU A 271 -0.58 20.12 17.39
C GLU A 271 -0.68 18.74 16.74
N ALA A 272 -1.87 18.34 16.30
CA ALA A 272 -2.10 17.08 15.59
C ALA A 272 -1.27 17.01 14.29
N GLY A 273 -1.20 18.11 13.53
CA GLY A 273 -0.37 18.21 12.34
C GLY A 273 1.11 17.98 12.64
N LEU A 274 1.65 18.57 13.72
CA LEU A 274 3.04 18.36 14.15
C LEU A 274 3.31 16.89 14.54
N TRP A 275 2.39 16.26 15.27
CA TRP A 275 2.52 14.83 15.63
C TRP A 275 2.41 13.92 14.41
N LEU A 276 1.59 14.26 13.41
CA LEU A 276 1.50 13.52 12.14
C LEU A 276 2.76 13.67 11.27
N LEU A 277 3.60 14.66 11.52
CA LEU A 277 4.94 14.75 10.92
C LEU A 277 5.94 13.88 11.69
N LEU A 278 5.91 13.94 13.02
CA LEU A 278 6.90 13.29 13.89
C LEU A 278 6.71 11.76 13.95
N ALA A 279 5.49 11.27 14.17
CA ALA A 279 5.25 9.84 14.39
C ALA A 279 5.62 8.96 13.17
N PRO A 280 5.24 9.29 11.92
CA PRO A 280 5.70 8.55 10.74
C PRO A 280 7.21 8.62 10.53
N ALA A 281 7.85 9.75 10.85
CA ALA A 281 9.31 9.87 10.77
C ALA A 281 10.00 8.93 11.76
N VAL A 282 9.51 8.84 13.00
CA VAL A 282 10.01 7.90 14.00
C VAL A 282 9.78 6.45 13.56
N ILE A 283 8.61 6.12 13.02
CA ILE A 283 8.33 4.80 12.46
C ILE A 283 9.33 4.47 11.33
N ALA A 284 9.56 5.39 10.40
CA ALA A 284 10.48 5.17 9.28
C ALA A 284 11.92 4.91 9.74
N VAL A 285 12.41 5.72 10.67
CA VAL A 285 13.76 5.58 11.26
C VAL A 285 13.90 4.23 11.98
N THR A 286 12.96 3.92 12.88
CA THR A 286 13.03 2.68 13.69
C THR A 286 12.82 1.42 12.83
N THR A 287 11.97 1.49 11.81
CA THR A 287 11.82 0.44 10.78
C THR A 287 13.15 0.22 10.05
N GLY A 288 13.78 1.28 9.55
CA GLY A 288 15.08 1.18 8.86
C GLY A 288 16.18 0.59 9.75
N LEU A 289 16.29 1.07 11.00
CA LEU A 289 17.29 0.59 11.94
C LEU A 289 17.09 -0.89 12.35
N SER A 290 15.85 -1.37 12.42
CA SER A 290 15.55 -2.75 12.83
C SER A 290 15.60 -3.76 11.68
N THR A 291 15.42 -3.34 10.42
CA THR A 291 15.36 -4.22 9.24
C THR A 291 16.61 -5.08 9.09
N PHE A 292 17.79 -4.47 9.16
CA PHE A 292 19.05 -5.18 8.95
C PHE A 292 19.42 -6.15 10.12
N PRO A 293 19.34 -5.75 11.39
CA PRO A 293 19.51 -6.69 12.51
C PRO A 293 18.52 -7.86 12.47
N ALA A 294 17.25 -7.58 12.14
CA ALA A 294 16.21 -8.61 12.05
C ALA A 294 16.49 -9.61 10.90
N ALA A 295 16.93 -9.13 9.73
CA ALA A 295 17.33 -9.99 8.64
C ALA A 295 18.46 -10.95 9.06
N ARG A 296 19.54 -10.42 9.67
CA ARG A 296 20.64 -11.25 10.19
C ARG A 296 20.22 -12.24 11.27
N ALA A 297 19.35 -11.81 12.19
CA ALA A 297 18.82 -12.69 13.21
C ALA A 297 18.02 -13.83 12.57
N SER A 298 17.20 -13.54 11.54
CA SER A 298 16.38 -14.54 10.85
C SER A 298 17.20 -15.60 10.12
N ASP A 299 18.40 -15.26 9.67
CA ASP A 299 19.32 -16.24 9.06
C ASP A 299 19.94 -17.20 10.08
N ARG A 300 20.02 -16.80 11.36
CA ARG A 300 20.59 -17.60 12.45
C ARG A 300 19.56 -18.43 13.21
N VAL A 301 18.43 -17.80 13.58
CA VAL A 301 17.40 -18.42 14.45
C VAL A 301 16.19 -18.92 13.64
N GLY A 302 16.17 -18.69 12.33
CA GLY A 302 15.07 -19.03 11.45
C GLY A 302 14.06 -17.87 11.26
N ARG A 303 13.21 -17.97 10.22
CA ARG A 303 12.28 -16.91 9.80
C ARG A 303 11.14 -16.69 10.82
N LYS A 304 10.51 -17.80 11.26
CA LYS A 304 9.32 -17.75 12.14
C LYS A 304 9.55 -17.06 13.47
N PRO A 305 10.63 -17.35 14.25
CA PRO A 305 10.89 -16.68 15.53
C PRO A 305 10.97 -15.16 15.39
N VAL A 306 11.57 -14.65 14.31
CA VAL A 306 11.68 -13.21 14.08
C VAL A 306 10.32 -12.59 13.72
N ILE A 307 9.47 -13.28 12.95
CA ILE A 307 8.10 -12.81 12.68
C ILE A 307 7.26 -12.83 13.97
N TYR A 308 7.41 -13.83 14.86
CA TYR A 308 6.75 -13.80 16.17
C TYR A 308 7.19 -12.60 17.02
N ALA A 309 8.49 -12.29 17.05
CA ALA A 309 9.00 -11.11 17.73
C ALA A 309 8.46 -9.81 17.10
N ALA A 310 8.37 -9.76 15.78
CA ALA A 310 7.77 -8.62 15.06
C ALA A 310 6.29 -8.43 15.43
N CYS A 311 5.51 -9.52 15.49
CA CYS A 311 4.10 -9.46 15.91
C CYS A 311 3.98 -9.01 17.39
N LEU A 312 4.85 -9.49 18.28
CA LEU A 312 4.86 -9.07 19.68
C LEU A 312 5.18 -7.58 19.83
N LEU A 313 6.23 -7.10 19.15
CA LEU A 313 6.60 -5.68 19.16
C LEU A 313 5.50 -4.81 18.56
N GLY A 314 4.86 -5.24 17.47
CA GLY A 314 3.72 -4.57 16.87
C GLY A 314 2.53 -4.50 17.82
N ALA A 315 2.17 -5.62 18.46
CA ALA A 315 1.06 -5.69 19.42
C ALA A 315 1.29 -4.80 20.64
N VAL A 316 2.47 -4.92 21.28
CA VAL A 316 2.84 -4.10 22.45
C VAL A 316 2.93 -2.63 22.07
N GLY A 317 3.52 -2.33 20.89
CA GLY A 317 3.62 -0.97 20.37
C GLY A 317 2.25 -0.32 20.21
N ILE A 318 1.35 -0.94 19.42
CA ILE A 318 0.03 -0.34 19.16
C ILE A 318 -0.88 -0.32 20.39
N ALA A 319 -0.86 -1.38 21.24
CA ALA A 319 -1.58 -1.38 22.51
C ALA A 319 -1.06 -0.28 23.43
N GLY A 320 0.26 -0.11 23.52
CA GLY A 320 0.89 0.94 24.31
C GLY A 320 0.52 2.34 23.82
N VAL A 321 0.46 2.57 22.52
CA VAL A 321 -0.07 3.82 21.95
C VAL A 321 -1.52 4.03 22.40
N GLY A 322 -2.39 3.02 22.27
CA GLY A 322 -3.80 3.11 22.68
C GLY A 322 -4.00 3.42 24.16
N LEU A 323 -3.11 2.92 25.03
CA LEU A 323 -3.18 3.10 26.49
C LEU A 323 -2.36 4.30 26.97
N ALA A 324 -1.61 4.98 26.12
CA ALA A 324 -0.71 6.06 26.51
C ALA A 324 -1.47 7.23 27.17
N PRO A 325 -1.03 7.67 28.36
CA PRO A 325 -1.63 8.83 29.03
C PRO A 325 -1.21 10.17 28.40
N SER A 326 -0.09 10.19 27.67
CA SER A 326 0.47 11.40 27.06
C SER A 326 1.17 11.07 25.75
N MET A 327 1.34 12.08 24.89
CA MET A 327 1.97 11.91 23.58
C MET A 327 3.44 11.47 23.63
N PRO A 328 4.30 11.95 24.56
CA PRO A 328 5.66 11.41 24.70
C PRO A 328 5.68 9.90 25.01
N VAL A 329 4.76 9.42 25.86
CA VAL A 329 4.62 7.99 26.16
C VAL A 329 4.13 7.23 24.93
N ALA A 330 3.14 7.76 24.19
CA ALA A 330 2.69 7.17 22.92
C ALA A 330 3.85 7.04 21.93
N LEU A 331 4.71 8.07 21.80
CA LEU A 331 5.87 8.05 20.92
C LEU A 331 6.88 6.94 21.26
N ALA A 332 7.10 6.68 22.56
CA ALA A 332 7.97 5.57 22.99
C ALA A 332 7.42 4.21 22.49
N PHE A 333 6.11 4.02 22.50
CA PHE A 333 5.47 2.82 21.96
C PHE A 333 5.46 2.80 20.42
N VAL A 334 5.42 3.96 19.76
CA VAL A 334 5.62 4.08 18.30
C VAL A 334 7.00 3.58 17.89
N VAL A 335 8.05 3.78 18.70
CA VAL A 335 9.39 3.20 18.47
C VAL A 335 9.33 1.68 18.44
N LEU A 336 8.68 1.05 19.43
CA LEU A 336 8.53 -0.41 19.48
C LEU A 336 7.74 -0.93 18.27
N PHE A 337 6.66 -0.25 17.91
CA PHE A 337 5.87 -0.56 16.72
C PHE A 337 6.74 -0.52 15.45
N GLY A 338 7.51 0.54 15.24
CA GLY A 338 8.39 0.69 14.09
C GLY A 338 9.48 -0.39 14.03
N MET A 339 10.04 -0.80 15.17
CA MET A 339 10.97 -1.93 15.23
C MET A 339 10.30 -3.24 14.81
N GLY A 340 9.06 -3.50 15.24
CA GLY A 340 8.26 -4.64 14.80
C GLY A 340 7.99 -4.62 13.31
N ALA A 341 7.62 -3.46 12.76
CA ALA A 341 7.37 -3.27 11.33
C ALA A 341 8.63 -3.57 10.49
N GLY A 342 9.80 -3.10 10.92
CA GLY A 342 11.06 -3.36 10.22
C GLY A 342 11.49 -4.83 10.27
N ALA A 343 11.33 -5.48 11.42
CA ALA A 343 11.59 -6.91 11.56
C ALA A 343 10.65 -7.75 10.66
N PHE A 344 9.37 -7.41 10.60
CA PHE A 344 8.42 -8.06 9.70
C PHE A 344 8.80 -7.85 8.24
N LEU A 345 9.06 -6.62 7.84
CA LEU A 345 9.38 -6.28 6.43
C LEU A 345 10.61 -7.04 5.93
N ALA A 346 11.63 -7.19 6.78
CA ALA A 346 12.85 -7.90 6.45
C ALA A 346 12.65 -9.40 6.19
N VAL A 347 11.74 -10.04 6.94
CA VAL A 347 11.67 -11.50 7.02
C VAL A 347 10.46 -12.08 6.29
N ASP A 348 9.35 -11.34 6.19
CA ASP A 348 8.11 -11.81 5.56
C ASP A 348 8.33 -12.14 4.07
N TRP A 349 9.01 -11.27 3.32
CA TRP A 349 9.36 -11.54 1.93
C TRP A 349 10.31 -12.71 1.77
N ALA A 350 11.29 -12.84 2.67
CA ALA A 350 12.22 -13.95 2.65
C ALA A 350 11.49 -15.29 2.89
N LEU A 351 10.61 -15.35 3.90
CA LEU A 351 9.81 -16.55 4.17
C LEU A 351 8.88 -16.88 2.99
N MET A 352 8.28 -15.87 2.37
CA MET A 352 7.41 -16.07 1.22
C MET A 352 8.18 -16.66 0.04
N THR A 353 9.38 -16.14 -0.26
CA THR A 353 10.24 -16.67 -1.35
C THR A 353 10.79 -18.07 -1.06
N ASP A 354 10.95 -18.45 0.22
CA ASP A 354 11.37 -19.80 0.62
C ASP A 354 10.25 -20.85 0.40
N ILE A 355 8.97 -20.44 0.46
CA ILE A 355 7.79 -21.33 0.36
C ILE A 355 7.25 -21.45 -1.07
N ILE A 356 7.39 -20.40 -1.90
CA ILE A 356 6.81 -20.33 -3.25
C ILE A 356 7.62 -21.16 -4.25
N PRO A 357 6.97 -21.98 -5.13
CA PRO A 357 7.64 -22.66 -6.23
C PRO A 357 8.28 -21.67 -7.21
N LYS A 358 9.50 -21.93 -7.64
CA LYS A 358 10.32 -20.98 -8.45
C LYS A 358 9.73 -20.69 -9.84
N ASP A 359 9.05 -21.64 -10.44
CA ASP A 359 8.48 -21.56 -11.80
C ASP A 359 7.19 -20.73 -11.87
N THR A 360 6.49 -20.53 -10.75
CA THR A 360 5.20 -19.85 -10.70
C THR A 360 5.21 -18.61 -9.80
N THR A 361 6.38 -18.13 -9.41
CA THR A 361 6.59 -17.03 -8.44
C THR A 361 5.73 -15.80 -8.76
N GLY A 362 5.60 -15.40 -10.02
CA GLY A 362 4.83 -14.20 -10.39
C GLY A 362 3.34 -14.28 -10.01
N ARG A 363 2.71 -15.46 -10.17
CA ARG A 363 1.29 -15.64 -9.80
C ARG A 363 1.08 -15.59 -8.29
N PHE A 364 1.97 -16.24 -7.52
CA PHE A 364 1.93 -16.21 -6.06
C PHE A 364 2.12 -14.79 -5.53
N MET A 365 3.09 -14.04 -6.07
CA MET A 365 3.29 -12.64 -5.71
C MET A 365 2.07 -11.77 -6.03
N GLY A 366 1.40 -12.00 -7.16
CA GLY A 366 0.16 -11.30 -7.53
C GLY A 366 -0.94 -11.50 -6.48
N ILE A 367 -1.18 -12.73 -6.03
CA ILE A 367 -2.18 -13.02 -4.98
C ILE A 367 -1.76 -12.42 -3.63
N SER A 368 -0.47 -12.48 -3.28
CA SER A 368 0.05 -11.80 -2.09
C SER A 368 -0.26 -10.30 -2.09
N ASN A 369 -0.16 -9.64 -3.24
CA ASN A 369 -0.50 -8.22 -3.37
C ASN A 369 -1.99 -7.95 -3.15
N VAL A 370 -2.89 -8.84 -3.62
CA VAL A 370 -4.33 -8.74 -3.34
C VAL A 370 -4.62 -8.81 -1.85
N PHE A 371 -4.01 -9.74 -1.12
CA PHE A 371 -4.16 -9.85 0.34
C PHE A 371 -3.59 -8.60 1.05
N SER A 372 -2.46 -8.07 0.58
CA SER A 372 -1.89 -6.85 1.14
C SER A 372 -2.78 -5.63 0.90
N ALA A 373 -3.38 -5.52 -0.28
CA ALA A 373 -4.30 -4.43 -0.61
C ALA A 373 -5.62 -4.50 0.19
N ALA A 374 -6.09 -5.72 0.52
CA ALA A 374 -7.29 -5.92 1.32
C ALA A 374 -7.11 -5.53 2.80
N ALA A 375 -5.87 -5.53 3.32
CA ALA A 375 -5.60 -5.35 4.74
C ALA A 375 -6.09 -3.99 5.27
N GLY A 376 -5.80 -2.90 4.59
CA GLY A 376 -6.21 -1.55 4.99
C GLY A 376 -7.72 -1.39 5.12
N PRO A 377 -8.49 -1.66 4.06
CA PRO A 377 -9.94 -1.57 4.08
C PRO A 377 -10.61 -2.44 5.16
N ILE A 378 -10.17 -3.69 5.32
CA ILE A 378 -10.71 -4.58 6.36
C ILE A 378 -10.37 -4.03 7.75
N ALA A 379 -9.14 -3.57 7.96
CA ALA A 379 -8.69 -2.98 9.20
C ALA A 379 -9.52 -1.75 9.59
N LEU A 380 -9.76 -0.85 8.64
CA LEU A 380 -10.55 0.36 8.87
C LEU A 380 -12.04 0.08 9.01
N ALA A 381 -12.57 -0.96 8.34
CA ALA A 381 -13.94 -1.42 8.58
C ALA A 381 -14.13 -1.88 10.04
N VAL A 382 -13.22 -2.69 10.55
CA VAL A 382 -13.29 -3.17 11.95
C VAL A 382 -12.94 -2.04 12.92
N GLY A 383 -11.82 -1.34 12.70
CA GLY A 383 -11.34 -0.28 13.59
C GLY A 383 -12.28 0.93 13.64
N GLY A 384 -12.83 1.35 12.49
CA GLY A 384 -13.77 2.47 12.41
C GLY A 384 -15.10 2.18 13.11
N VAL A 385 -15.66 0.98 12.89
CA VAL A 385 -16.88 0.55 13.61
C VAL A 385 -16.64 0.46 15.12
N THR A 386 -15.48 -0.09 15.54
CA THR A 386 -15.08 -0.14 16.95
C THR A 386 -14.95 1.27 17.54
N MET A 387 -14.28 2.16 16.82
CA MET A 387 -14.09 3.54 17.23
C MET A 387 -15.43 4.26 17.46
N ASP A 388 -16.38 4.12 16.55
CA ASP A 388 -17.68 4.77 16.68
C ASP A 388 -18.54 4.13 17.79
N ALA A 389 -18.51 2.80 17.91
CA ALA A 389 -19.28 2.09 18.93
C ALA A 389 -18.84 2.44 20.36
N VAL A 390 -17.52 2.44 20.61
CA VAL A 390 -16.97 2.80 21.93
C VAL A 390 -17.02 4.32 22.13
N GLY A 391 -16.78 5.10 21.08
CA GLY A 391 -16.85 6.55 21.09
C GLY A 391 -18.25 7.11 21.41
N ALA A 392 -19.30 6.31 21.16
CA ALA A 392 -20.66 6.64 21.59
C ALA A 392 -20.83 6.66 23.12
N ILE A 393 -19.98 5.93 23.85
CA ILE A 393 -19.96 5.91 25.32
C ILE A 393 -19.03 7.01 25.83
N GLU A 394 -17.80 7.04 25.32
CA GLU A 394 -16.79 8.02 25.65
C GLU A 394 -15.96 8.31 24.38
N LEU A 395 -16.05 9.56 23.87
CA LEU A 395 -15.47 9.93 22.59
C LEU A 395 -13.96 9.66 22.52
N GLY A 396 -13.22 9.95 23.59
CA GLY A 396 -11.78 9.73 23.69
C GLY A 396 -11.36 8.26 23.76
N ALA A 397 -12.25 7.38 24.22
CA ALA A 397 -12.01 5.94 24.31
C ALA A 397 -12.12 5.24 22.94
N GLY A 398 -12.89 5.79 21.99
CA GLY A 398 -13.14 5.19 20.70
C GLY A 398 -11.87 4.84 19.92
N PRO A 399 -10.98 5.79 19.58
CA PRO A 399 -9.74 5.47 18.86
C PRO A 399 -8.80 4.58 19.67
N ARG A 400 -8.78 4.70 21.01
CA ARG A 400 -7.99 3.82 21.90
C ARG A 400 -8.44 2.38 21.77
N ALA A 401 -9.75 2.13 21.79
CA ALA A 401 -10.33 0.79 21.61
C ALA A 401 -9.99 0.20 20.24
N ALA A 402 -10.04 1.00 19.17
CA ALA A 402 -9.63 0.56 17.85
C ALA A 402 -8.16 0.11 17.81
N PHE A 403 -7.26 0.81 18.51
CA PHE A 403 -5.85 0.42 18.61
C PHE A 403 -5.65 -0.86 19.45
N LEU A 404 -6.45 -1.07 20.49
CA LEU A 404 -6.43 -2.34 21.25
C LEU A 404 -6.93 -3.52 20.40
N VAL A 405 -7.97 -3.33 19.58
CA VAL A 405 -8.40 -4.33 18.60
C VAL A 405 -7.31 -4.58 17.56
N ALA A 406 -6.60 -3.54 17.11
CA ALA A 406 -5.47 -3.71 16.20
C ALA A 406 -4.31 -4.51 16.82
N ALA A 407 -4.09 -4.41 18.13
CA ALA A 407 -3.13 -5.26 18.84
C ALA A 407 -3.52 -6.75 18.75
N LEU A 408 -4.83 -7.07 18.79
CA LEU A 408 -5.31 -8.44 18.60
C LEU A 408 -5.01 -8.97 17.20
N PHE A 409 -5.00 -8.11 16.17
CA PHE A 409 -4.64 -8.53 14.82
C PHE A 409 -3.20 -9.06 14.76
N PHE A 410 -2.24 -8.45 15.44
CA PHE A 410 -0.88 -8.98 15.53
C PHE A 410 -0.84 -10.34 16.24
N GLY A 411 -1.62 -10.50 17.30
CA GLY A 411 -1.76 -11.79 18.01
C GLY A 411 -2.34 -12.88 17.10
N ILE A 412 -3.41 -12.58 16.37
CA ILE A 412 -4.01 -13.50 15.40
C ILE A 412 -3.00 -13.81 14.29
N GLY A 413 -2.29 -12.81 13.76
CA GLY A 413 -1.25 -12.99 12.77
C GLY A 413 -0.15 -13.96 13.24
N ALA A 414 0.29 -13.85 14.49
CA ALA A 414 1.24 -14.77 15.09
C ALA A 414 0.66 -16.20 15.21
N LEU A 415 -0.60 -16.35 15.61
CA LEU A 415 -1.26 -17.66 15.70
C LEU A 415 -1.36 -18.34 14.33
N LEU A 416 -1.74 -17.58 13.29
CA LEU A 416 -1.88 -18.07 11.91
C LEU A 416 -0.54 -18.46 11.28
N LEU A 417 0.58 -18.00 11.82
CA LEU A 417 1.91 -18.41 11.39
C LEU A 417 2.30 -19.84 11.88
N ARG A 418 1.62 -20.36 12.92
CA ARG A 418 1.98 -21.68 13.51
C ARG A 418 1.99 -22.83 12.49
N PRO A 419 0.95 -23.01 11.62
CA PRO A 419 0.90 -24.12 10.68
C PRO A 419 1.81 -23.93 9.45
N VAL A 420 2.48 -22.80 9.29
CA VAL A 420 3.38 -22.55 8.15
C VAL A 420 4.63 -23.41 8.31
N ASP A 421 4.95 -24.24 7.32
CA ASP A 421 6.22 -24.96 7.24
C ASP A 421 7.27 -24.03 6.58
N PRO A 422 8.33 -23.64 7.30
CA PRO A 422 9.36 -22.73 6.80
C PRO A 422 10.42 -23.43 5.94
N ARG A 423 10.29 -24.76 5.71
CA ARG A 423 11.30 -25.53 4.94
C ARG A 423 11.32 -25.04 3.51
N ARG A 424 12.52 -24.74 3.05
CA ARG A 424 12.79 -24.37 1.67
C ARG A 424 12.42 -25.57 0.79
N ARG A 425 11.56 -25.36 -0.20
CA ARG A 425 11.32 -26.36 -1.25
C ARG A 425 12.45 -26.24 -2.26
N ASP A 426 13.33 -27.22 -2.26
CA ASP A 426 14.45 -27.34 -3.22
C ASP A 426 14.02 -28.04 -4.53
N ASP A 427 12.72 -28.07 -4.85
CA ASP A 427 12.15 -28.69 -6.05
C ASP A 427 12.29 -27.81 -7.30
#